data_cdce32e5a6585b531442ad602b9b162c
#
_entry.id   cdce32e5a6585b531442ad602b9b162c
#
_cell.length_a   1.000
_cell.length_b   1.000
_cell.length_c   1.000
_cell.angle_alpha   90.00
_cell.angle_beta   90.00
_cell.angle_gamma   90.00
#
_symmetry.space_group_name_H-M   'P 1'
#
loop_
_entity.id
_entity.type
_entity.pdbx_description
1 polymer ?
#
loop_
_entity_poly.entity_id
_entity_poly.type
_entity_poly.pdbx_seq_one_letter_code
_entity_poly.pdbx_strand_id
1 'polypeptide(L)'
;MRDLRSARRLLVITGAGLSADSGLPTYRGVGGLYEDDPNTEDGIPVEVALSGSMFRQRPELTWRHILQIERACRSAQPNAGHRVIAKWAQRFDEVCVLTQNIDGFHRMAGSTHVIDIHGDTRNLLCTQCDWRQSVEDYAGLADLPRCPKCGAVIRPDVVLFDEMLDPAKIADLAAQQSIGFDMIFSIGTSAMFPYIAQPVWEAAQEAVPTVEINPQSTELSSLVTYSIRAKAAATLSALDEALEN
;
A
#
# COMPACT_ATOMS: atom_id res chain seq x y z
N MET A 1 -9.48 22.92 -2.90
CA MET A 1 -10.32 23.09 -1.69
C MET A 1 -11.83 23.06 -1.97
N ARG A 2 -12.32 23.80 -2.94
CA ARG A 2 -13.78 23.81 -3.24
C ARG A 2 -14.32 22.39 -3.48
N ASP A 3 -13.71 21.63 -4.39
CA ASP A 3 -14.15 20.27 -4.72
C ASP A 3 -14.03 19.31 -3.53
N LEU A 4 -12.95 19.40 -2.77
CA LEU A 4 -12.80 18.58 -1.57
C LEU A 4 -13.85 18.89 -0.49
N ARG A 5 -14.25 20.15 -0.32
CA ARG A 5 -15.32 20.54 0.62
C ARG A 5 -16.70 20.03 0.21
N SER A 6 -16.94 19.87 -1.09
CA SER A 6 -18.22 19.39 -1.64
C SER A 6 -18.28 17.87 -1.80
N ALA A 7 -17.14 17.19 -1.75
CA ALA A 7 -17.07 15.74 -1.86
C ALA A 7 -17.75 15.06 -0.66
N ARG A 8 -18.30 13.89 -0.88
CA ARG A 8 -18.88 12.99 0.14
C ARG A 8 -18.19 11.65 0.18
N ARG A 9 -17.76 11.14 -0.97
CA ARG A 9 -17.09 9.84 -1.11
C ARG A 9 -15.73 10.02 -1.74
N LEU A 10 -14.69 9.57 -1.03
CA LEU A 10 -13.31 9.68 -1.47
C LEU A 10 -12.72 8.29 -1.74
N LEU A 11 -11.97 8.16 -2.84
CA LEU A 11 -11.01 7.09 -3.03
C LEU A 11 -9.60 7.63 -2.78
N VAL A 12 -8.87 7.00 -1.87
CA VAL A 12 -7.50 7.39 -1.55
C VAL A 12 -6.57 6.24 -1.93
N ILE A 13 -5.91 6.38 -3.08
CA ILE A 13 -4.95 5.42 -3.61
C ILE A 13 -3.57 5.76 -3.05
N THR A 14 -2.90 4.79 -2.41
CA THR A 14 -1.60 5.05 -1.78
C THR A 14 -0.53 4.04 -2.18
N GLY A 15 0.70 4.52 -2.24
CA GLY A 15 1.90 3.72 -2.44
C GLY A 15 3.00 4.05 -1.43
N ALA A 16 4.18 3.50 -1.61
CA ALA A 16 5.29 3.56 -0.67
C ALA A 16 5.75 4.99 -0.33
N GLY A 17 5.51 5.96 -1.22
CA GLY A 17 5.81 7.37 -0.99
C GLY A 17 5.04 8.00 0.18
N LEU A 18 3.86 7.48 0.55
CA LEU A 18 3.19 7.90 1.78
C LEU A 18 3.94 7.40 3.02
N SER A 19 4.43 6.16 3.00
CA SER A 19 5.15 5.55 4.13
C SER A 19 6.62 5.99 4.21
N ALA A 20 7.17 6.62 3.16
CA ALA A 20 8.50 7.21 3.18
C ALA A 20 8.64 8.30 4.26
N ASP A 21 7.57 9.05 4.55
CA ASP A 21 7.53 10.02 5.65
C ASP A 21 7.49 9.36 7.05
N SER A 22 7.35 8.04 7.12
CA SER A 22 7.52 7.22 8.33
C SER A 22 8.94 6.64 8.47
N GLY A 23 9.84 6.97 7.53
CA GLY A 23 11.19 6.42 7.47
C GLY A 23 11.29 5.06 6.78
N LEU A 24 10.20 4.57 6.16
CA LEU A 24 10.26 3.35 5.34
C LEU A 24 10.91 3.66 3.99
N PRO A 25 11.80 2.79 3.51
CA PRO A 25 12.33 2.92 2.17
C PRO A 25 11.21 2.71 1.14
N THR A 26 11.24 3.49 0.05
CA THR A 26 10.41 3.19 -1.11
C THR A 26 10.99 2.00 -1.88
N TYR A 27 10.15 1.26 -2.61
CA TYR A 27 10.66 0.17 -3.45
C TYR A 27 11.49 0.71 -4.63
N ARG A 28 11.04 1.82 -5.21
CA ARG A 28 11.65 2.48 -6.38
C ARG A 28 11.72 3.98 -6.14
N GLY A 29 12.66 4.67 -6.83
CA GLY A 29 12.87 6.11 -6.70
C GLY A 29 14.02 6.45 -5.76
N VAL A 30 14.38 7.73 -5.66
CA VAL A 30 15.54 8.21 -4.91
C VAL A 30 15.54 7.71 -3.47
N GLY A 31 16.56 6.92 -3.09
CA GLY A 31 16.66 6.27 -1.78
C GLY A 31 15.80 5.02 -1.63
N GLY A 32 15.30 4.44 -2.74
CA GLY A 32 14.54 3.19 -2.74
C GLY A 32 15.42 1.98 -2.38
N LEU A 33 14.79 0.92 -1.87
CA LEU A 33 15.47 -0.33 -1.48
C LEU A 33 16.32 -0.93 -2.61
N TYR A 34 16.04 -0.57 -3.87
CA TYR A 34 16.61 -1.16 -5.08
C TYR A 34 17.09 -0.11 -6.09
N GLU A 35 17.44 1.10 -5.62
CA GLU A 35 17.89 2.18 -6.51
C GLU A 35 19.31 1.92 -7.03
N ASP A 36 20.21 1.50 -6.14
CA ASP A 36 21.65 1.34 -6.46
C ASP A 36 21.98 -0.08 -6.94
N ASP A 37 21.25 -1.10 -6.48
CA ASP A 37 21.38 -2.48 -6.91
C ASP A 37 20.00 -3.18 -6.94
N PRO A 38 19.46 -3.49 -8.12
CA PRO A 38 18.19 -4.22 -8.25
C PRO A 38 18.30 -5.67 -7.79
N ASN A 39 19.50 -6.13 -7.44
CA ASN A 39 19.73 -7.48 -6.97
C ASN A 39 19.84 -7.54 -5.45
N THR A 40 19.50 -8.69 -4.92
CA THR A 40 19.74 -9.03 -3.52
C THR A 40 21.25 -9.26 -3.28
N GLU A 41 21.65 -9.40 -2.01
CA GLU A 41 23.04 -9.79 -1.63
C GLU A 41 23.48 -11.10 -2.32
N ASP A 42 22.54 -11.97 -2.68
CA ASP A 42 22.79 -13.22 -3.41
C ASP A 42 22.91 -12.99 -4.94
N GLY A 43 22.85 -11.75 -5.43
CA GLY A 43 22.89 -11.42 -6.86
C GLY A 43 21.63 -11.82 -7.64
N ILE A 44 20.52 -12.05 -6.96
CA ILE A 44 19.23 -12.42 -7.54
C ILE A 44 18.36 -11.17 -7.62
N PRO A 45 17.70 -10.88 -8.77
CA PRO A 45 16.74 -9.78 -8.83
C PRO A 45 15.66 -9.90 -7.75
N VAL A 46 15.34 -8.79 -7.11
CA VAL A 46 14.39 -8.77 -5.99
C VAL A 46 13.03 -9.30 -6.37
N GLU A 47 12.55 -8.95 -7.55
CA GLU A 47 11.29 -9.46 -8.08
C GLU A 47 11.31 -11.00 -8.20
N VAL A 48 12.47 -11.59 -8.45
CA VAL A 48 12.64 -13.05 -8.48
C VAL A 48 12.72 -13.61 -7.05
N ALA A 49 13.51 -12.99 -6.18
CA ALA A 49 13.68 -13.45 -4.79
C ALA A 49 12.37 -13.39 -3.98
N LEU A 50 11.52 -12.40 -4.25
CA LEU A 50 10.20 -12.20 -3.63
C LEU A 50 9.05 -12.68 -4.54
N SER A 51 9.28 -13.67 -5.41
CA SER A 51 8.21 -14.26 -6.23
C SER A 51 7.59 -15.48 -5.58
N GLY A 52 6.31 -15.75 -5.91
CA GLY A 52 5.62 -16.97 -5.48
C GLY A 52 6.28 -18.24 -6.03
N SER A 53 6.88 -18.21 -7.22
CA SER A 53 7.66 -19.33 -7.77
C SER A 53 8.94 -19.58 -6.96
N MET A 54 9.67 -18.55 -6.55
CA MET A 54 10.84 -18.69 -5.68
C MET A 54 10.41 -19.22 -4.31
N PHE A 55 9.33 -18.69 -3.74
CA PHE A 55 8.81 -19.16 -2.47
C PHE A 55 8.43 -20.65 -2.50
N ARG A 56 7.86 -21.15 -3.59
CA ARG A 56 7.56 -22.60 -3.74
C ARG A 56 8.79 -23.47 -3.88
N GLN A 57 9.84 -22.97 -4.54
CA GLN A 57 11.06 -23.75 -4.80
C GLN A 57 12.08 -23.66 -3.67
N ARG A 58 12.25 -22.46 -3.11
CA ARG A 58 13.26 -22.11 -2.11
C ARG A 58 12.69 -21.14 -1.07
N PRO A 59 11.72 -21.58 -0.24
CA PRO A 59 11.05 -20.72 0.73
C PRO A 59 12.01 -20.08 1.73
N GLU A 60 13.13 -20.73 2.05
CA GLU A 60 14.17 -20.20 2.93
C GLU A 60 14.83 -18.94 2.36
N LEU A 61 14.98 -18.85 1.03
CA LEU A 61 15.54 -17.69 0.37
C LEU A 61 14.57 -16.50 0.44
N THR A 62 13.32 -16.72 0.05
CA THR A 62 12.30 -15.68 0.11
C THR A 62 12.09 -15.19 1.55
N TRP A 63 12.07 -16.09 2.54
CA TRP A 63 11.96 -15.72 3.95
C TRP A 63 13.14 -14.89 4.45
N ARG A 64 14.36 -15.17 4.01
CA ARG A 64 15.54 -14.35 4.33
C ARG A 64 15.31 -12.90 3.94
N HIS A 65 14.84 -12.64 2.72
CA HIS A 65 14.59 -11.28 2.25
C HIS A 65 13.39 -10.63 2.94
N ILE A 66 12.31 -11.38 3.21
CA ILE A 66 11.17 -10.91 4.00
C ILE A 66 11.63 -10.45 5.40
N LEU A 67 12.46 -11.25 6.07
CA LEU A 67 13.00 -10.92 7.39
C LEU A 67 13.93 -9.70 7.35
N GLN A 68 14.72 -9.52 6.30
CA GLN A 68 15.57 -8.33 6.13
C GLN A 68 14.73 -7.07 5.99
N ILE A 69 13.70 -7.09 5.14
CA ILE A 69 12.77 -5.97 4.93
C ILE A 69 12.03 -5.66 6.23
N GLU A 70 11.49 -6.67 6.90
CA GLU A 70 10.76 -6.49 8.15
C GLU A 70 11.64 -5.85 9.24
N ARG A 71 12.87 -6.33 9.42
CA ARG A 71 13.83 -5.75 10.39
C ARG A 71 14.12 -4.29 10.12
N ALA A 72 14.24 -3.91 8.84
CA ALA A 72 14.46 -2.51 8.45
C ALA A 72 13.23 -1.61 8.73
N CYS A 73 12.04 -2.20 8.76
CA CYS A 73 10.77 -1.48 8.87
C CYS A 73 10.14 -1.56 10.29
N ARG A 74 10.62 -2.46 11.15
CA ARG A 74 9.97 -2.86 12.42
C ARG A 74 9.61 -1.70 13.36
N SER A 75 10.42 -0.67 13.45
CA SER A 75 10.20 0.47 14.35
C SER A 75 9.38 1.60 13.75
N ALA A 76 9.06 1.52 12.47
CA ALA A 76 8.32 2.56 11.79
C ALA A 76 6.85 2.62 12.25
N GLN A 77 6.30 3.81 12.27
CA GLN A 77 4.93 4.08 12.73
C GLN A 77 4.15 4.88 11.69
N PRO A 78 2.81 4.79 11.67
CA PRO A 78 1.99 5.65 10.84
C PRO A 78 2.34 7.13 11.03
N ASN A 79 2.54 7.87 9.95
CA ASN A 79 2.81 9.30 9.99
C ASN A 79 1.53 10.15 10.00
N ALA A 80 1.69 11.47 9.97
CA ALA A 80 0.57 12.42 9.98
C ALA A 80 -0.39 12.20 8.79
N GLY A 81 0.14 11.84 7.61
CA GLY A 81 -0.70 11.58 6.43
C GLY A 81 -1.67 10.41 6.63
N HIS A 82 -1.21 9.30 7.21
CA HIS A 82 -2.08 8.17 7.54
C HIS A 82 -3.17 8.58 8.53
N ARG A 83 -2.81 9.37 9.57
CA ARG A 83 -3.77 9.86 10.58
C ARG A 83 -4.79 10.83 10.00
N VAL A 84 -4.40 11.68 9.07
CA VAL A 84 -5.33 12.58 8.36
C VAL A 84 -6.34 11.77 7.54
N ILE A 85 -5.87 10.79 6.76
CA ILE A 85 -6.77 9.94 5.96
C ILE A 85 -7.77 9.21 6.88
N ALA A 86 -7.32 8.68 8.01
CA ALA A 86 -8.19 8.03 8.98
C ALA A 86 -9.19 9.02 9.62
N LYS A 87 -8.76 10.24 9.95
CA LYS A 87 -9.62 11.32 10.47
C LYS A 87 -10.71 11.71 9.49
N TRP A 88 -10.41 11.71 8.20
CA TRP A 88 -11.38 12.07 7.15
C TRP A 88 -12.59 11.13 7.11
N ALA A 89 -12.48 9.89 7.58
CA ALA A 89 -13.63 8.99 7.74
C ALA A 89 -14.71 9.50 8.72
N GLN A 90 -14.39 10.51 9.55
CA GLN A 90 -15.36 11.19 10.43
C GLN A 90 -16.07 12.36 9.75
N ARG A 91 -15.55 12.82 8.63
CA ARG A 91 -16.04 13.99 7.90
C ARG A 91 -16.77 13.63 6.62
N PHE A 92 -16.28 12.66 5.88
CA PHE A 92 -16.84 12.22 4.61
C PHE A 92 -17.73 11.01 4.83
N ASP A 93 -18.74 10.82 3.99
CA ASP A 93 -19.65 9.68 4.08
C ASP A 93 -18.92 8.35 3.85
N GLU A 94 -17.87 8.38 3.01
CA GLU A 94 -16.99 7.25 2.72
C GLU A 94 -15.56 7.72 2.41
N VAL A 95 -14.59 7.05 3.01
CA VAL A 95 -13.17 7.15 2.67
C VAL A 95 -12.64 5.75 2.42
N CYS A 96 -12.69 5.32 1.17
CA CYS A 96 -12.12 4.05 0.74
C CYS A 96 -10.63 4.22 0.45
N VAL A 97 -9.80 3.47 1.14
CA VAL A 97 -8.35 3.44 0.93
C VAL A 97 -7.98 2.24 0.07
N LEU A 98 -7.44 2.47 -1.13
CA LEU A 98 -6.80 1.45 -1.95
C LEU A 98 -5.28 1.57 -1.77
N THR A 99 -4.66 0.64 -1.06
CA THR A 99 -3.23 0.71 -0.81
C THR A 99 -2.45 -0.44 -1.43
N GLN A 100 -1.30 -0.10 -2.03
CA GLN A 100 -0.29 -1.06 -2.46
C GLN A 100 0.68 -1.43 -1.33
N ASN A 101 0.66 -0.65 -0.23
CA ASN A 101 1.54 -0.86 0.89
C ASN A 101 1.09 -2.08 1.72
N ILE A 102 2.06 -2.83 2.18
CA ILE A 102 1.88 -4.05 2.98
C ILE A 102 2.23 -3.83 4.47
N ASP A 103 2.44 -2.56 4.87
CA ASP A 103 2.91 -2.16 6.21
C ASP A 103 1.78 -2.13 7.28
N GLY A 104 0.52 -2.18 6.87
CA GLY A 104 -0.63 -2.12 7.75
C GLY A 104 -0.90 -0.73 8.36
N PHE A 105 -0.17 0.33 7.95
CA PHE A 105 -0.23 1.64 8.61
C PHE A 105 -1.58 2.34 8.51
N HIS A 106 -2.33 2.14 7.44
CA HIS A 106 -3.68 2.70 7.34
C HIS A 106 -4.60 2.17 8.44
N ARG A 107 -4.60 0.84 8.67
CA ARG A 107 -5.39 0.22 9.75
C ARG A 107 -4.89 0.63 11.13
N MET A 108 -3.57 0.70 11.33
CA MET A 108 -2.97 1.19 12.58
C MET A 108 -3.33 2.64 12.88
N ALA A 109 -3.47 3.48 11.85
CA ALA A 109 -3.89 4.88 12.00
C ALA A 109 -5.39 5.05 12.26
N GLY A 110 -6.19 3.98 12.09
CA GLY A 110 -7.63 3.99 12.33
C GLY A 110 -8.51 4.07 11.09
N SER A 111 -7.96 3.91 9.86
CA SER A 111 -8.78 3.81 8.66
C SER A 111 -9.67 2.56 8.70
N THR A 112 -10.95 2.73 8.45
CA THR A 112 -11.97 1.68 8.60
C THR A 112 -12.20 0.87 7.34
N HIS A 113 -12.16 1.50 6.17
CA HIS A 113 -12.31 0.85 4.88
C HIS A 113 -10.97 0.86 4.14
N VAL A 114 -10.24 -0.25 4.21
CA VAL A 114 -8.92 -0.39 3.58
C VAL A 114 -8.88 -1.63 2.70
N ILE A 115 -8.68 -1.42 1.41
CA ILE A 115 -8.38 -2.46 0.42
C ILE A 115 -6.86 -2.52 0.28
N ASP A 116 -6.22 -3.36 1.09
CA ASP A 116 -4.79 -3.65 1.03
C ASP A 116 -4.52 -4.64 -0.10
N ILE A 117 -4.50 -4.13 -1.33
CA ILE A 117 -4.54 -4.94 -2.55
C ILE A 117 -3.38 -5.95 -2.65
N HIS A 118 -2.23 -5.62 -2.06
CA HIS A 118 -1.06 -6.51 -1.98
C HIS A 118 -0.95 -7.25 -0.63
N GLY A 119 -1.93 -7.12 0.27
CA GLY A 119 -1.93 -7.80 1.56
C GLY A 119 -1.32 -6.98 2.70
N ASP A 120 -1.08 -7.66 3.83
CA ASP A 120 -0.53 -7.07 5.06
C ASP A 120 0.49 -8.02 5.68
N THR A 121 1.72 -7.56 5.87
CA THR A 121 2.81 -8.34 6.46
C THR A 121 2.52 -8.79 7.89
N ARG A 122 1.65 -8.10 8.61
CA ARG A 122 1.29 -8.45 9.98
C ARG A 122 0.34 -9.63 10.10
N ASN A 123 -0.19 -10.12 8.99
CA ASN A 123 -0.98 -11.33 8.94
C ASN A 123 -0.15 -12.48 8.40
N LEU A 124 -0.02 -13.55 9.17
CA LEU A 124 0.63 -14.77 8.75
C LEU A 124 -0.40 -15.83 8.42
N LEU A 125 -0.12 -16.64 7.40
CA LEU A 125 -0.95 -17.77 6.99
C LEU A 125 -0.12 -19.03 6.75
N CYS A 126 -0.74 -20.19 6.94
CA CYS A 126 -0.17 -21.46 6.56
C CYS A 126 -0.37 -21.72 5.07
N THR A 127 0.66 -22.29 4.41
CA THR A 127 0.57 -22.66 2.99
C THR A 127 -0.28 -23.89 2.70
N GLN A 128 -0.69 -24.65 3.73
CA GLN A 128 -1.39 -25.93 3.56
C GLN A 128 -2.65 -26.13 4.41
N CYS A 129 -2.88 -25.31 5.44
CA CYS A 129 -4.08 -25.42 6.26
C CYS A 129 -4.67 -24.02 6.55
N ASP A 130 -5.79 -23.98 7.25
CA ASP A 130 -6.53 -22.76 7.59
C ASP A 130 -5.91 -21.93 8.74
N TRP A 131 -4.72 -22.31 9.23
CA TRP A 131 -4.07 -21.56 10.29
C TRP A 131 -3.68 -20.15 9.82
N ARG A 132 -4.07 -19.16 10.62
CA ARG A 132 -3.73 -17.74 10.45
C ARG A 132 -3.40 -17.15 11.80
N GLN A 133 -2.53 -16.14 11.82
CA GLN A 133 -2.18 -15.40 13.02
C GLN A 133 -1.78 -13.98 12.66
N SER A 134 -2.30 -12.98 13.39
CA SER A 134 -1.78 -11.62 13.33
C SER A 134 -0.62 -11.46 14.31
N VAL A 135 0.42 -10.74 13.89
CA VAL A 135 1.64 -10.47 14.65
C VAL A 135 1.95 -8.98 14.62
N GLU A 136 2.61 -8.48 15.64
CA GLU A 136 3.09 -7.10 15.64
C GLU A 136 4.36 -6.94 14.80
N ASP A 137 5.25 -7.92 14.92
CA ASP A 137 6.53 -8.01 14.20
C ASP A 137 6.95 -9.47 14.03
N TYR A 138 8.13 -9.69 13.45
CA TYR A 138 8.69 -11.04 13.27
C TYR A 138 9.79 -11.38 14.29
N ALA A 139 9.91 -10.60 15.38
CA ALA A 139 10.80 -10.96 16.48
C ALA A 139 10.40 -12.31 17.07
N GLY A 140 11.33 -13.21 17.15
CA GLY A 140 11.07 -14.56 17.65
C GLY A 140 10.58 -15.57 16.63
N LEU A 141 10.32 -15.18 15.38
CA LEU A 141 10.12 -16.15 14.30
C LEU A 141 11.45 -16.82 13.92
N ALA A 142 11.38 -18.11 13.59
CA ALA A 142 12.50 -18.81 12.99
C ALA A 142 12.80 -18.29 11.58
N ASP A 143 14.02 -18.54 11.06
CA ASP A 143 14.39 -18.14 9.68
C ASP A 143 13.48 -18.75 8.61
N LEU A 144 12.91 -19.92 8.88
CA LEU A 144 11.85 -20.53 8.06
C LEU A 144 10.72 -21.01 8.98
N PRO A 145 9.73 -20.13 9.27
CA PRO A 145 8.70 -20.44 10.24
C PRO A 145 7.78 -21.57 9.79
N ARG A 146 7.34 -22.38 10.74
CA ARG A 146 6.50 -23.56 10.52
C ARG A 146 5.15 -23.41 11.22
N CYS A 147 4.12 -23.91 10.57
CA CYS A 147 2.77 -23.92 11.09
C CYS A 147 2.67 -24.82 12.35
N PRO A 148 2.19 -24.29 13.49
CA PRO A 148 2.05 -25.08 14.69
C PRO A 148 0.96 -26.16 14.57
N LYS A 149 0.05 -26.04 13.59
CA LYS A 149 -1.05 -26.99 13.37
C LYS A 149 -0.65 -28.16 12.48
N CYS A 150 0.13 -27.93 11.40
CA CYS A 150 0.41 -28.99 10.41
C CYS A 150 1.90 -29.10 10.02
N GLY A 151 2.80 -28.25 10.54
CA GLY A 151 4.22 -28.26 10.23
C GLY A 151 4.61 -27.68 8.87
N ALA A 152 3.66 -27.28 8.01
CA ALA A 152 3.97 -26.65 6.73
C ALA A 152 4.58 -25.25 6.92
N VAL A 153 5.23 -24.71 5.89
CA VAL A 153 5.77 -23.35 5.94
C VAL A 153 4.63 -22.36 6.12
N ILE A 154 4.82 -21.35 6.97
CA ILE A 154 3.95 -20.17 7.04
C ILE A 154 4.56 -19.03 6.27
N ARG A 155 3.74 -18.06 5.85
CA ARG A 155 4.18 -16.86 5.14
C ARG A 155 3.32 -15.66 5.51
N PRO A 156 3.79 -14.42 5.26
CA PRO A 156 2.93 -13.26 5.31
C PRO A 156 1.79 -13.38 4.29
N ASP A 157 0.64 -12.84 4.64
CA ASP A 157 -0.53 -12.70 3.75
C ASP A 157 -0.34 -11.51 2.81
N VAL A 158 0.68 -11.63 1.95
CA VAL A 158 1.02 -10.61 0.94
C VAL A 158 1.09 -11.26 -0.44
N VAL A 159 0.80 -10.48 -1.47
CA VAL A 159 0.95 -10.90 -2.86
C VAL A 159 2.42 -10.78 -3.25
N LEU A 160 3.07 -11.90 -3.51
CA LEU A 160 4.42 -11.95 -4.06
C LEU A 160 4.39 -11.67 -5.57
N PHE A 161 5.55 -11.31 -6.14
CA PHE A 161 5.66 -11.22 -7.58
C PHE A 161 5.24 -12.56 -8.23
N ASP A 162 4.65 -12.49 -9.42
CA ASP A 162 4.04 -13.62 -10.16
C ASP A 162 2.78 -14.25 -9.52
N GLU A 163 2.27 -13.71 -8.42
CA GLU A 163 1.01 -14.17 -7.82
C GLU A 163 -0.18 -13.30 -8.27
N MET A 164 -1.36 -13.90 -8.22
CA MET A 164 -2.61 -13.21 -8.51
C MET A 164 -3.07 -12.40 -7.30
N LEU A 165 -3.67 -11.26 -7.57
CA LEU A 165 -4.37 -10.48 -6.54
C LEU A 165 -5.56 -11.27 -5.98
N ASP A 166 -5.92 -10.99 -4.72
CA ASP A 166 -7.11 -11.58 -4.10
C ASP A 166 -8.38 -11.15 -4.84
N PRO A 167 -9.15 -12.10 -5.42
CA PRO A 167 -10.38 -11.79 -6.12
C PRO A 167 -11.42 -11.05 -5.27
N ALA A 168 -11.44 -11.29 -3.94
CA ALA A 168 -12.36 -10.61 -3.05
C ALA A 168 -12.04 -9.12 -2.93
N LYS A 169 -10.75 -8.76 -2.88
CA LYS A 169 -10.30 -7.35 -2.83
C LYS A 169 -10.56 -6.63 -4.15
N ILE A 170 -10.38 -7.33 -5.29
CA ILE A 170 -10.73 -6.79 -6.61
C ILE A 170 -12.24 -6.57 -6.72
N ALA A 171 -13.05 -7.51 -6.23
CA ALA A 171 -14.51 -7.39 -6.24
C ALA A 171 -14.99 -6.24 -5.34
N ASP A 172 -14.36 -6.04 -4.17
CA ASP A 172 -14.65 -4.90 -3.29
C ASP A 172 -14.32 -3.57 -3.99
N LEU A 173 -13.13 -3.44 -4.58
CA LEU A 173 -12.77 -2.25 -5.36
C LEU A 173 -13.79 -1.97 -6.47
N ALA A 174 -14.15 -2.98 -7.24
CA ALA A 174 -15.14 -2.85 -8.32
C ALA A 174 -16.53 -2.43 -7.80
N ALA A 175 -16.95 -2.96 -6.64
CA ALA A 175 -18.20 -2.57 -6.00
C ALA A 175 -18.16 -1.10 -5.56
N GLN A 176 -17.07 -0.63 -4.98
CA GLN A 176 -16.90 0.77 -4.59
C GLN A 176 -16.87 1.71 -5.81
N GLN A 177 -16.19 1.33 -6.88
CA GLN A 177 -16.18 2.07 -8.14
C GLN A 177 -17.58 2.17 -8.77
N SER A 178 -18.38 1.10 -8.70
CA SER A 178 -19.75 1.11 -9.24
C SER A 178 -20.70 2.07 -8.50
N ILE A 179 -20.44 2.32 -7.21
CA ILE A 179 -21.17 3.33 -6.43
C ILE A 179 -20.71 4.74 -6.81
N GLY A 180 -19.46 4.89 -7.23
CA GLY A 180 -18.81 6.13 -7.60
C GLY A 180 -18.14 6.87 -6.46
N PHE A 181 -17.23 7.75 -6.83
CA PHE A 181 -16.50 8.65 -5.92
C PHE A 181 -16.62 10.09 -6.41
N ASP A 182 -16.69 11.04 -5.48
CA ASP A 182 -16.73 12.46 -5.80
C ASP A 182 -15.33 13.06 -6.00
N MET A 183 -14.31 12.38 -5.49
CA MET A 183 -12.91 12.79 -5.65
C MET A 183 -11.96 11.59 -5.43
N ILE A 184 -10.89 11.54 -6.23
CA ILE A 184 -9.86 10.49 -6.14
C ILE A 184 -8.50 11.12 -5.85
N PHE A 185 -7.81 10.58 -4.85
CA PHE A 185 -6.42 10.91 -4.53
C PHE A 185 -5.48 9.80 -4.97
N SER A 186 -4.37 10.16 -5.60
CA SER A 186 -3.22 9.30 -5.89
C SER A 186 -2.01 9.82 -5.13
N ILE A 187 -1.55 9.10 -4.11
CA ILE A 187 -0.60 9.62 -3.12
C ILE A 187 0.63 8.71 -3.03
N GLY A 188 1.80 9.24 -3.35
CA GLY A 188 3.08 8.55 -3.18
C GLY A 188 3.20 7.24 -3.94
N THR A 189 2.54 7.12 -5.09
CA THR A 189 2.60 5.95 -5.97
C THR A 189 3.07 6.35 -7.37
N SER A 190 3.81 5.47 -8.05
CA SER A 190 4.13 5.62 -9.47
C SER A 190 2.97 5.25 -10.38
N ALA A 191 1.93 4.60 -9.83
CA ALA A 191 0.74 4.12 -10.54
C ALA A 191 1.04 3.20 -11.75
N MET A 192 2.14 2.45 -11.71
CA MET A 192 2.57 1.58 -12.81
C MET A 192 1.62 0.40 -13.07
N PHE A 193 0.86 -0.04 -12.07
CA PHE A 193 -0.05 -1.16 -12.21
C PHE A 193 -1.40 -0.68 -12.75
N PRO A 194 -1.98 -1.34 -13.79
CA PRO A 194 -3.24 -0.93 -14.39
C PRO A 194 -4.39 -0.79 -13.37
N TYR A 195 -4.53 -1.71 -12.43
CA TYR A 195 -5.58 -1.68 -11.40
C TYR A 195 -5.44 -0.52 -10.39
N ILE A 196 -4.27 0.14 -10.36
CA ILE A 196 -4.00 1.35 -9.56
C ILE A 196 -4.25 2.62 -10.38
N ALA A 197 -3.86 2.62 -11.64
CA ALA A 197 -4.01 3.77 -12.54
C ALA A 197 -5.44 3.91 -13.07
N GLN A 198 -6.13 2.80 -13.31
CA GLN A 198 -7.45 2.76 -13.95
C GLN A 198 -8.49 3.62 -13.25
N PRO A 199 -8.65 3.59 -11.90
CA PRO A 199 -9.63 4.45 -11.23
C PRO A 199 -9.40 5.94 -11.50
N VAL A 200 -8.15 6.37 -11.62
CA VAL A 200 -7.79 7.78 -11.91
C VAL A 200 -8.09 8.12 -13.38
N TRP A 201 -7.82 7.20 -14.31
CA TRP A 201 -8.14 7.39 -15.72
C TRP A 201 -9.64 7.48 -15.97
N GLU A 202 -10.41 6.61 -15.37
CA GLU A 202 -11.88 6.62 -15.48
C GLU A 202 -12.45 7.91 -14.89
N ALA A 203 -12.01 8.32 -13.71
CA ALA A 203 -12.40 9.57 -13.09
C ALA A 203 -12.10 10.81 -13.97
N ALA A 204 -10.93 10.84 -14.61
CA ALA A 204 -10.56 11.92 -15.50
C ALA A 204 -11.47 11.99 -16.75
N GLN A 205 -11.93 10.84 -17.27
CA GLN A 205 -12.89 10.78 -18.39
C GLN A 205 -14.29 11.24 -17.97
N GLU A 206 -14.69 10.99 -16.73
CA GLU A 206 -15.99 11.33 -16.17
C GLU A 206 -16.01 12.74 -15.53
N ALA A 207 -14.91 13.50 -15.65
CA ALA A 207 -14.71 14.81 -15.03
C ALA A 207 -14.86 14.81 -13.49
N VAL A 208 -14.60 13.66 -12.85
CA VAL A 208 -14.47 13.56 -11.40
C VAL A 208 -13.12 14.16 -10.98
N PRO A 209 -13.08 15.09 -10.02
CA PRO A 209 -11.83 15.70 -9.57
C PRO A 209 -10.81 14.67 -9.06
N THR A 210 -9.57 14.78 -9.55
CA THR A 210 -8.46 13.90 -9.18
C THR A 210 -7.29 14.72 -8.65
N VAL A 211 -6.62 14.20 -7.61
CA VAL A 211 -5.45 14.83 -6.96
C VAL A 211 -4.28 13.88 -6.96
N GLU A 212 -3.17 14.29 -7.50
CA GLU A 212 -1.90 13.60 -7.31
C GLU A 212 -1.05 14.36 -6.27
N ILE A 213 -0.55 13.63 -5.27
CA ILE A 213 0.44 14.12 -4.30
C ILE A 213 1.69 13.25 -4.42
N ASN A 214 2.71 13.78 -5.07
CA ASN A 214 3.95 13.05 -5.30
C ASN A 214 5.10 14.03 -5.53
N PRO A 215 6.27 13.87 -4.90
CA PRO A 215 7.42 14.72 -5.16
C PRO A 215 7.90 14.67 -6.62
N GLN A 216 7.71 13.54 -7.28
CA GLN A 216 8.10 13.32 -8.69
C GLN A 216 6.88 13.27 -9.61
N SER A 217 7.11 13.54 -10.91
CA SER A 217 6.09 13.32 -11.94
C SER A 217 5.90 11.84 -12.18
N THR A 218 4.63 11.45 -12.42
CA THR A 218 4.23 10.11 -12.82
C THR A 218 3.49 10.17 -14.16
N GLU A 219 3.11 9.03 -14.70
CA GLU A 219 2.28 8.97 -15.91
C GLU A 219 0.90 9.60 -15.70
N LEU A 220 0.40 9.66 -14.47
CA LEU A 220 -0.88 10.28 -14.13
C LEU A 220 -0.81 11.81 -14.07
N SER A 221 0.37 12.41 -13.94
CA SER A 221 0.55 13.83 -13.67
C SER A 221 -0.08 14.77 -14.68
N SER A 222 -0.17 14.33 -15.93
CA SER A 222 -0.79 15.09 -17.03
C SER A 222 -2.32 14.89 -17.13
N LEU A 223 -2.86 13.93 -16.40
CA LEU A 223 -4.27 13.54 -16.45
C LEU A 223 -5.07 14.06 -15.26
N VAL A 224 -4.42 14.23 -14.10
CA VAL A 224 -5.10 14.64 -12.87
C VAL A 224 -5.53 16.11 -12.91
N THR A 225 -6.63 16.42 -12.23
CA THR A 225 -7.13 17.78 -12.08
C THR A 225 -6.15 18.65 -11.29
N TYR A 226 -5.54 18.09 -10.24
CA TYR A 226 -4.59 18.77 -9.36
C TYR A 226 -3.34 17.94 -9.18
N SER A 227 -2.18 18.48 -9.53
CA SER A 227 -0.88 17.82 -9.31
C SER A 227 -0.07 18.64 -8.30
N ILE A 228 0.22 18.03 -7.13
CA ILE A 228 0.92 18.66 -6.02
C ILE A 228 2.29 18.01 -5.87
N ARG A 229 3.36 18.76 -6.19
CA ARG A 229 4.76 18.31 -6.13
C ARG A 229 5.33 18.49 -4.73
N ALA A 230 4.90 17.65 -3.79
CA ALA A 230 5.31 17.73 -2.39
C ALA A 230 5.25 16.36 -1.70
N LYS A 231 5.80 16.28 -0.50
CA LYS A 231 5.71 15.12 0.38
C LYS A 231 4.28 14.93 0.89
N ALA A 232 3.87 13.67 1.03
CA ALA A 232 2.49 13.30 1.31
C ALA A 232 2.00 13.79 2.68
N ALA A 233 2.76 13.52 3.76
CA ALA A 233 2.29 13.80 5.12
C ALA A 233 2.06 15.31 5.35
N ALA A 234 2.99 16.17 4.93
CA ALA A 234 2.86 17.62 5.07
C ALA A 234 1.69 18.18 4.25
N THR A 235 1.52 17.67 3.01
CA THR A 235 0.43 18.11 2.14
C THR A 235 -0.93 17.75 2.69
N LEU A 236 -1.09 16.50 3.15
CA LEU A 236 -2.34 16.03 3.76
C LEU A 236 -2.69 16.82 5.02
N SER A 237 -1.70 17.12 5.88
CA SER A 237 -1.91 17.97 7.07
C SER A 237 -2.40 19.36 6.68
N ALA A 238 -1.78 19.99 5.69
CA ALA A 238 -2.21 21.32 5.22
C ALA A 238 -3.62 21.30 4.59
N LEU A 239 -3.98 20.23 3.88
CA LEU A 239 -5.34 20.06 3.35
C LEU A 239 -6.37 19.89 4.47
N ASP A 240 -6.04 19.13 5.51
CA ASP A 240 -6.91 18.91 6.65
C ASP A 240 -7.14 20.20 7.45
N GLU A 241 -6.09 20.96 7.74
CA GLU A 241 -6.17 22.28 8.37
C GLU A 241 -7.04 23.26 7.56
N ALA A 242 -6.89 23.24 6.24
CA ALA A 242 -7.69 24.09 5.35
C ALA A 242 -9.16 23.63 5.22
N LEU A 243 -9.49 22.38 5.56
CA LEU A 243 -10.86 21.89 5.65
C LEU A 243 -11.56 22.35 6.92
N GLU A 244 -10.82 22.58 8.01
CA GLU A 244 -11.36 23.03 9.30
C GLU A 244 -11.71 24.54 9.28
N ASN A 245 -11.03 25.32 8.43
CA ASN A 245 -11.25 26.76 8.25
C ASN A 245 -12.26 27.07 7.12
#